data_0cb788972e4c136e034652e2b802bdac
#
_entry.id   0cb788972e4c136e034652e2b802bdac
#
_cell.length_a   1.000
_cell.length_b   1.000
_cell.length_c   1.000
_cell.angle_alpha   90.00
_cell.angle_beta   90.00
_cell.angle_gamma   90.00
#
_symmetry.space_group_name_H-M   'P 1'
#
loop_
_entity.id
_entity.type
_entity.pdbx_description
1 polymer ?
#
loop_
_entity_poly.entity_id
_entity_poly.type
_entity_poly.pdbx_seq_one_letter_code
_entity_poly.pdbx_strand_id
1 'polypeptide(L)'
;MKKTLTAIALLLAAGSAHADDKVTIEFAYPYSHLFDVTYEKILPAFYEKHPDIEVKMRATYESYEDAANTILREAVAGELPDVTMQGLNRQAILVDKGIARSLEPFIAEEADFAKDGYHQAMLDLGTFNDEVYGLPFAVSLPVGYYNMDLMAKAGITSTDQLPKTWDEVADVCVKLKDAGVRTPMIWGWNITGNWFLQALMWTQDKPIMAGNDFQLDTPEGLTALNTMKKLFRSCDMPNLELKGTLAGFAAGDFAMLYWSTSALGTVERTKADFDLRTHEFPGLTADGPIGLPAGGNAAVLVSDSDDPKVLKAAWTWLKYITSGEGAAEVARTTGYMPPNKAANEVVLADFYKQNPNKETAVRQLPLLREWQAYPGDNGLAVTQVLYDGTEGIVTGEYDDMQELQEELVEEVQDLLPSGS
;
A
#
# COMPACT_ATOMS: atom_id res chain seq x y z
N MET A 1 -50.37 28.39 71.53
CA MET A 1 -50.14 27.30 70.57
C MET A 1 -49.19 27.79 69.53
N LYS A 2 -47.89 27.45 69.66
CA LYS A 2 -46.83 27.80 68.69
C LYS A 2 -46.52 26.55 67.91
N LYS A 3 -46.74 26.57 66.58
CA LYS A 3 -46.36 25.50 65.66
C LYS A 3 -44.97 25.77 65.14
N THR A 4 -44.03 24.92 65.49
CA THR A 4 -42.67 24.93 65.00
C THR A 4 -42.62 24.20 63.64
N LEU A 5 -42.29 24.88 62.56
CA LEU A 5 -41.97 24.26 61.25
C LEU A 5 -40.47 23.89 61.21
N THR A 6 -40.22 22.60 61.17
CA THR A 6 -38.83 22.09 60.87
C THR A 6 -38.63 22.02 59.38
N ALA A 7 -37.74 22.86 58.89
CA ALA A 7 -37.26 22.82 57.44
C ALA A 7 -36.16 21.77 57.34
N ILE A 8 -36.42 20.71 56.56
CA ILE A 8 -35.39 19.73 56.12
C ILE A 8 -34.71 20.29 54.89
N ALA A 9 -33.46 20.68 55.06
CA ALA A 9 -32.58 21.05 53.92
C ALA A 9 -32.04 19.76 53.32
N LEU A 10 -32.53 19.38 52.10
CA LEU A 10 -31.88 18.38 51.24
C LEU A 10 -30.64 19.01 50.63
N LEU A 11 -29.47 18.57 51.09
CA LEU A 11 -28.20 18.80 50.36
C LEU A 11 -28.19 17.89 49.11
N LEU A 12 -28.48 18.46 47.95
CA LEU A 12 -28.12 17.87 46.66
C LEU A 12 -26.60 18.02 46.51
N ALA A 13 -25.86 16.94 46.80
CA ALA A 13 -24.48 16.79 46.32
C ALA A 13 -24.52 16.63 44.79
N ALA A 14 -24.41 17.75 44.07
CA ALA A 14 -24.06 17.71 42.65
C ALA A 14 -22.66 17.16 42.56
N GLY A 15 -22.53 15.88 42.27
CA GLY A 15 -21.31 15.30 41.81
C GLY A 15 -20.93 16.01 40.50
N SER A 16 -19.94 16.88 40.54
CA SER A 16 -19.28 17.38 39.38
C SER A 16 -18.65 16.13 38.73
N ALA A 17 -19.30 15.57 37.71
CA ALA A 17 -18.63 14.74 36.78
C ALA A 17 -17.55 15.66 36.16
N HIS A 18 -16.30 15.49 36.54
CA HIS A 18 -15.19 15.96 35.78
C HIS A 18 -15.33 15.20 34.45
N ALA A 19 -15.71 15.90 33.41
CA ALA A 19 -15.35 15.47 32.08
C ALA A 19 -13.82 15.39 32.12
N ASP A 20 -13.25 14.20 32.21
CA ASP A 20 -11.83 14.03 32.03
C ASP A 20 -11.54 14.67 30.68
N ASP A 21 -10.68 15.71 30.69
CA ASP A 21 -10.28 16.41 29.47
C ASP A 21 -9.64 15.35 28.57
N LYS A 22 -10.33 15.04 27.44
CA LYS A 22 -9.83 14.07 26.47
C LYS A 22 -8.48 14.53 25.96
N VAL A 23 -7.57 13.59 25.79
CA VAL A 23 -6.32 13.83 25.10
C VAL A 23 -6.63 13.83 23.60
N THR A 24 -6.41 14.97 22.96
CA THR A 24 -6.60 15.10 21.51
C THR A 24 -5.28 14.85 20.80
N ILE A 25 -5.31 14.01 19.76
CA ILE A 25 -4.22 13.77 18.84
C ILE A 25 -4.64 14.15 17.41
N GLU A 26 -3.69 14.60 16.60
CA GLU A 26 -3.92 14.89 15.18
C GLU A 26 -3.41 13.73 14.32
N PHE A 27 -4.25 13.31 13.37
CA PHE A 27 -3.98 12.19 12.48
C PHE A 27 -4.19 12.59 11.02
N ALA A 28 -3.21 12.28 10.16
CA ALA A 28 -3.24 12.60 8.74
C ALA A 28 -2.95 11.36 7.89
N TYR A 29 -3.65 11.22 6.76
CA TYR A 29 -3.55 10.06 5.88
C TYR A 29 -3.79 10.43 4.40
N PRO A 30 -3.25 9.68 3.44
CA PRO A 30 -3.48 9.88 2.01
C PRO A 30 -4.71 9.11 1.51
N TYR A 31 -5.15 9.41 0.29
CA TYR A 31 -6.17 8.65 -0.46
C TYR A 31 -7.51 8.53 0.26
N SER A 32 -8.17 9.65 0.54
CA SER A 32 -9.51 9.68 1.16
C SER A 32 -10.48 8.68 0.49
N HIS A 33 -10.49 8.60 -0.84
CA HIS A 33 -11.34 7.69 -1.59
C HIS A 33 -11.14 6.18 -1.30
N LEU A 34 -9.99 5.81 -0.72
CA LEU A 34 -9.69 4.44 -0.28
C LEU A 34 -9.97 4.24 1.23
N PHE A 35 -9.54 5.20 2.05
CA PHE A 35 -9.44 4.99 3.49
C PHE A 35 -10.52 5.65 4.35
N ASP A 36 -11.29 6.62 3.83
CA ASP A 36 -12.38 7.25 4.61
C ASP A 36 -13.33 6.20 5.17
N VAL A 37 -13.80 5.28 4.32
CA VAL A 37 -14.70 4.20 4.72
C VAL A 37 -14.07 3.26 5.76
N THR A 38 -12.76 3.10 5.74
CA THR A 38 -12.03 2.28 6.72
C THR A 38 -12.02 2.96 8.08
N TYR A 39 -11.64 4.24 8.14
CA TYR A 39 -11.60 4.99 9.40
C TYR A 39 -12.99 5.26 9.97
N GLU A 40 -14.01 5.45 9.13
CA GLU A 40 -15.42 5.51 9.57
C GLU A 40 -15.87 4.25 10.34
N LYS A 41 -15.29 3.09 10.00
CA LYS A 41 -15.56 1.82 10.71
C LYS A 41 -14.70 1.66 11.96
N ILE A 42 -13.45 2.12 11.93
CA ILE A 42 -12.48 1.97 13.02
C ILE A 42 -12.82 2.91 14.19
N LEU A 43 -13.12 4.19 13.93
CA LEU A 43 -13.26 5.22 14.96
C LEU A 43 -14.31 4.92 16.03
N PRO A 44 -15.54 4.47 15.71
CA PRO A 44 -16.53 4.15 16.74
C PRO A 44 -16.05 3.07 17.72
N ALA A 45 -15.47 1.99 17.20
CA ALA A 45 -14.96 0.89 18.01
C ALA A 45 -13.70 1.28 18.81
N PHE A 46 -12.89 2.21 18.29
CA PHE A 46 -11.79 2.80 19.03
C PHE A 46 -12.29 3.61 20.23
N TYR A 47 -13.26 4.50 20.02
CA TYR A 47 -13.81 5.35 21.10
C TYR A 47 -14.54 4.57 22.18
N GLU A 48 -15.10 3.40 21.87
CA GLU A 48 -15.67 2.51 22.88
C GLU A 48 -14.61 1.98 23.85
N LYS A 49 -13.38 1.73 23.35
CA LYS A 49 -12.26 1.21 24.14
C LYS A 49 -11.41 2.30 24.78
N HIS A 50 -11.34 3.46 24.14
CA HIS A 50 -10.50 4.59 24.53
C HIS A 50 -11.32 5.90 24.53
N PRO A 51 -12.31 6.02 25.45
CA PRO A 51 -13.20 7.18 25.50
C PRO A 51 -12.50 8.49 25.93
N ASP A 52 -11.30 8.36 26.47
CA ASP A 52 -10.41 9.43 26.94
C ASP A 52 -9.52 10.01 25.84
N ILE A 53 -9.53 9.42 24.63
CA ILE A 53 -8.75 9.90 23.47
C ILE A 53 -9.72 10.47 22.42
N GLU A 54 -9.32 11.60 21.82
CA GLU A 54 -9.98 12.18 20.65
C GLU A 54 -9.00 12.20 19.48
N VAL A 55 -9.38 11.59 18.36
CA VAL A 55 -8.59 11.60 17.11
C VAL A 55 -9.14 12.67 16.19
N LYS A 56 -8.39 13.75 16.00
CA LYS A 56 -8.73 14.84 15.09
C LYS A 56 -8.14 14.52 13.71
N MET A 57 -9.01 14.19 12.77
CA MET A 57 -8.62 13.96 11.38
C MET A 57 -8.21 15.27 10.72
N ARG A 58 -7.01 15.32 10.14
CA ARG A 58 -6.53 16.46 9.33
C ARG A 58 -7.00 16.33 7.88
N ALA A 59 -6.75 17.36 7.06
CA ALA A 59 -6.94 17.26 5.62
C ALA A 59 -6.12 16.11 5.04
N THR A 60 -6.72 15.35 4.13
CA THR A 60 -6.07 14.19 3.50
C THR A 60 -5.06 14.62 2.44
N TYR A 61 -4.00 13.84 2.30
CA TYR A 61 -3.03 13.98 1.22
C TYR A 61 -3.55 13.33 -0.07
N GLU A 62 -3.12 13.84 -1.22
CA GLU A 62 -3.52 13.27 -2.51
C GLU A 62 -2.81 11.94 -2.81
N SER A 63 -1.53 11.81 -2.40
CA SER A 63 -0.68 10.64 -2.65
C SER A 63 0.31 10.41 -1.51
N TYR A 64 1.09 9.32 -1.59
CA TYR A 64 2.21 9.09 -0.66
C TYR A 64 3.34 10.11 -0.84
N GLU A 65 3.56 10.57 -2.07
CA GLU A 65 4.53 11.61 -2.39
C GLU A 65 4.10 12.95 -1.76
N ASP A 66 2.83 13.30 -1.90
CA ASP A 66 2.26 14.51 -1.29
C ASP A 66 2.32 14.43 0.25
N ALA A 67 2.03 13.26 0.83
CA ALA A 67 2.16 13.02 2.27
C ALA A 67 3.59 13.28 2.74
N ALA A 68 4.60 12.70 2.11
CA ALA A 68 6.00 12.89 2.48
C ALA A 68 6.42 14.36 2.33
N ASN A 69 6.13 14.99 1.19
CA ASN A 69 6.46 16.40 0.95
C ASN A 69 5.76 17.34 1.93
N THR A 70 4.53 17.05 2.31
CA THR A 70 3.78 17.87 3.27
C THR A 70 4.38 17.73 4.67
N ILE A 71 4.68 16.53 5.14
CA ILE A 71 5.33 16.32 6.43
C ILE A 71 6.70 16.99 6.50
N LEU A 72 7.50 16.93 5.42
CA LEU A 72 8.80 17.64 5.38
C LEU A 72 8.64 19.17 5.53
N ARG A 73 7.60 19.75 4.91
CA ARG A 73 7.30 21.20 5.07
C ARG A 73 6.77 21.54 6.46
N GLU A 74 5.87 20.72 6.99
CA GLU A 74 5.27 20.91 8.32
C GLU A 74 6.30 20.75 9.44
N ALA A 75 7.28 19.86 9.30
CA ALA A 75 8.39 19.72 10.23
C ALA A 75 9.22 21.03 10.35
N VAL A 76 9.44 21.73 9.22
CA VAL A 76 10.14 23.04 9.25
C VAL A 76 9.28 24.14 9.90
N ALA A 77 7.95 24.03 9.76
CA ALA A 77 7.00 25.00 10.34
C ALA A 77 6.69 24.73 11.82
N GLY A 78 7.00 23.54 12.35
CA GLY A 78 6.60 23.10 13.70
C GLY A 78 5.09 22.84 13.79
N GLU A 79 4.50 22.26 12.75
CA GLU A 79 3.07 22.03 12.58
C GLU A 79 2.75 20.55 12.29
N LEU A 80 3.62 19.63 12.74
CA LEU A 80 3.44 18.20 12.49
C LEU A 80 2.14 17.66 13.12
N PRO A 81 1.45 16.71 12.48
CA PRO A 81 0.45 15.89 13.17
C PRO A 81 1.12 14.98 14.19
N ASP A 82 0.35 14.34 15.07
CA ASP A 82 0.92 13.34 15.98
C ASP A 82 1.23 12.03 15.24
N VAL A 83 0.31 11.58 14.40
CA VAL A 83 0.47 10.37 13.58
C VAL A 83 0.16 10.67 12.13
N THR A 84 1.01 10.16 11.25
CA THR A 84 0.83 10.27 9.80
C THR A 84 0.92 8.90 9.12
N MET A 85 0.17 8.73 8.03
CA MET A 85 0.28 7.53 7.19
C MET A 85 1.23 7.83 6.03
N GLN A 86 2.32 7.07 5.96
CA GLN A 86 3.36 7.25 4.94
C GLN A 86 3.48 6.03 4.04
N GLY A 87 3.71 6.25 2.75
CA GLY A 87 4.04 5.17 1.84
C GLY A 87 5.25 4.37 2.34
N LEU A 88 5.22 3.05 2.18
CA LEU A 88 6.31 2.19 2.67
C LEU A 88 7.68 2.61 2.13
N ASN A 89 7.73 3.11 0.90
CA ASN A 89 8.94 3.63 0.26
C ASN A 89 9.27 5.11 0.63
N ARG A 90 8.53 5.74 1.54
CA ARG A 90 8.71 7.15 1.91
C ARG A 90 9.06 7.35 3.38
N GLN A 91 9.13 6.29 4.17
CA GLN A 91 9.45 6.39 5.59
C GLN A 91 10.92 6.76 5.85
N ALA A 92 11.84 6.18 5.07
CA ALA A 92 13.28 6.35 5.26
C ALA A 92 13.69 7.83 5.34
N ILE A 93 13.17 8.70 4.47
CA ILE A 93 13.51 10.12 4.50
C ILE A 93 13.06 10.81 5.78
N LEU A 94 11.95 10.38 6.39
CA LEU A 94 11.50 10.95 7.67
C LEU A 94 12.39 10.49 8.83
N VAL A 95 12.89 9.25 8.76
CA VAL A 95 13.87 8.72 9.72
C VAL A 95 15.21 9.46 9.59
N ASP A 96 15.73 9.59 8.38
CA ASP A 96 17.02 10.25 8.09
C ASP A 96 17.02 11.73 8.49
N LYS A 97 15.88 12.40 8.36
CA LYS A 97 15.71 13.81 8.78
C LYS A 97 15.38 13.95 10.28
N GLY A 98 15.26 12.85 11.03
CA GLY A 98 14.91 12.87 12.45
C GLY A 98 13.47 13.32 12.75
N ILE A 99 12.56 13.22 11.77
CA ILE A 99 11.15 13.61 11.90
C ILE A 99 10.34 12.46 12.50
N ALA A 100 10.56 11.24 12.00
CA ALA A 100 9.94 10.04 12.57
C ALA A 100 10.56 9.72 13.94
N ARG A 101 9.71 9.43 14.92
CA ARG A 101 10.15 9.00 16.25
C ARG A 101 10.26 7.48 16.30
N SER A 102 11.32 6.96 16.92
CA SER A 102 11.44 5.52 17.21
C SER A 102 10.28 5.04 18.07
N LEU A 103 9.71 3.89 17.71
CA LEU A 103 8.63 3.24 18.46
C LEU A 103 9.16 2.29 19.54
N GLU A 104 10.47 2.02 19.59
CA GLU A 104 11.08 1.12 20.56
C GLU A 104 10.75 1.42 22.02
N PRO A 105 10.71 2.69 22.48
CA PRO A 105 10.33 2.99 23.87
C PRO A 105 8.91 2.56 24.21
N PHE A 106 7.99 2.68 23.25
CA PHE A 106 6.59 2.26 23.43
C PHE A 106 6.41 0.74 23.36
N ILE A 107 7.14 0.11 22.44
CA ILE A 107 7.17 -1.36 22.28
C ILE A 107 7.72 -2.01 23.56
N ALA A 108 8.76 -1.44 24.16
CA ALA A 108 9.36 -1.93 25.40
C ALA A 108 8.42 -1.85 26.64
N GLU A 109 7.46 -0.91 26.61
CA GLU A 109 6.45 -0.81 27.67
C GLU A 109 5.29 -1.82 27.52
N GLU A 110 5.13 -2.42 26.33
CA GLU A 110 4.10 -3.43 26.10
C GLU A 110 4.47 -4.76 26.78
N ALA A 111 3.54 -5.34 27.53
CA ALA A 111 3.81 -6.57 28.26
C ALA A 111 4.15 -7.76 27.33
N ASP A 112 3.62 -7.73 26.12
CA ASP A 112 3.85 -8.80 25.13
C ASP A 112 3.48 -8.32 23.71
N PHE A 113 4.32 -7.43 23.15
CA PHE A 113 4.11 -6.92 21.79
C PHE A 113 4.08 -8.04 20.73
N ALA A 114 4.82 -9.13 20.96
CA ALA A 114 4.80 -10.28 20.06
C ALA A 114 3.42 -10.94 19.94
N LYS A 115 2.57 -10.84 20.97
CA LYS A 115 1.18 -11.35 20.92
C LYS A 115 0.26 -10.52 20.03
N ASP A 116 0.61 -9.28 19.72
CA ASP A 116 -0.15 -8.49 18.77
C ASP A 116 -0.06 -9.11 17.35
N GLY A 117 0.93 -9.99 17.14
CA GLY A 117 0.94 -10.93 16.03
C GLY A 117 1.28 -10.29 14.69
N TYR A 118 2.17 -9.29 14.64
CA TYR A 118 2.68 -8.78 13.39
C TYR A 118 3.48 -9.86 12.65
N HIS A 119 3.33 -9.94 11.34
CA HIS A 119 4.24 -10.71 10.51
C HIS A 119 5.61 -10.02 10.49
N GLN A 120 6.68 -10.78 10.75
CA GLN A 120 8.02 -10.20 10.79
C GLN A 120 8.36 -9.48 9.48
N ALA A 121 8.16 -10.13 8.33
CA ALA A 121 8.40 -9.52 7.01
C ALA A 121 7.61 -8.22 6.76
N MET A 122 6.46 -8.02 7.43
CA MET A 122 5.73 -6.77 7.36
C MET A 122 6.27 -5.75 8.34
N LEU A 123 6.66 -6.16 9.55
CA LEU A 123 7.28 -5.28 10.54
C LEU A 123 8.61 -4.70 10.02
N ASP A 124 9.38 -5.51 9.29
CA ASP A 124 10.64 -5.11 8.66
C ASP A 124 10.44 -3.93 7.67
N LEU A 125 9.23 -3.78 7.07
CA LEU A 125 8.92 -2.65 6.19
C LEU A 125 8.87 -1.28 6.91
N GLY A 126 8.80 -1.26 8.22
CA GLY A 126 8.83 -0.05 9.05
C GLY A 126 10.06 0.02 9.96
N THR A 127 11.04 -0.88 9.75
CA THR A 127 12.26 -0.98 10.54
C THR A 127 13.43 -0.34 9.78
N PHE A 128 14.12 0.58 10.41
CA PHE A 128 15.27 1.30 9.87
C PHE A 128 16.36 1.35 10.93
N ASN A 129 17.62 1.07 10.57
CA ASN A 129 18.77 1.08 11.51
C ASN A 129 18.53 0.22 12.76
N ASP A 130 17.91 -0.96 12.59
CA ASP A 130 17.54 -1.90 13.66
C ASP A 130 16.49 -1.37 14.67
N GLU A 131 15.78 -0.29 14.37
CA GLU A 131 14.68 0.25 15.18
C GLU A 131 13.38 0.36 14.37
N VAL A 132 12.25 0.15 15.03
CA VAL A 132 10.92 0.31 14.42
C VAL A 132 10.49 1.77 14.48
N TYR A 133 10.22 2.38 13.34
CA TYR A 133 9.73 3.75 13.19
C TYR A 133 8.29 3.83 12.66
N GLY A 134 7.81 2.77 12.03
CA GLY A 134 6.45 2.71 11.51
C GLY A 134 5.84 1.32 11.70
N LEU A 135 4.56 1.27 12.05
CA LEU A 135 3.80 0.03 12.01
C LEU A 135 3.02 -0.03 10.68
N PRO A 136 3.27 -1.02 9.82
CA PRO A 136 2.49 -1.19 8.60
C PRO A 136 1.00 -1.27 8.89
N PHE A 137 0.20 -0.58 8.09
CA PHE A 137 -1.25 -0.54 8.25
C PHE A 137 -1.97 -1.27 7.11
N ALA A 138 -1.64 -0.93 5.88
CA ALA A 138 -2.24 -1.48 4.69
C ALA A 138 -1.11 -1.95 3.77
N VAL A 139 -1.03 -3.26 3.53
CA VAL A 139 0.00 -3.85 2.67
C VAL A 139 -0.66 -4.44 1.43
N SER A 140 -0.10 -4.16 0.27
CA SER A 140 -0.55 -4.70 -1.01
C SER A 140 0.58 -5.42 -1.73
N LEU A 141 0.19 -6.31 -2.63
CA LEU A 141 1.07 -6.98 -3.57
C LEU A 141 0.50 -6.85 -4.99
N PRO A 142 1.33 -6.96 -6.04
CA PRO A 142 0.84 -7.02 -7.41
C PRO A 142 0.08 -8.33 -7.65
N VAL A 143 -1.04 -8.23 -8.37
CA VAL A 143 -1.90 -9.36 -8.75
C VAL A 143 -2.47 -9.17 -10.15
N GLY A 144 -2.95 -10.26 -10.75
CA GLY A 144 -3.79 -10.23 -11.93
C GLY A 144 -5.28 -10.17 -11.56
N TYR A 145 -6.03 -9.33 -12.25
CA TYR A 145 -7.49 -9.27 -12.25
C TYR A 145 -7.99 -9.77 -13.59
N TYR A 146 -9.00 -10.63 -13.59
CA TYR A 146 -9.48 -11.29 -14.80
C TYR A 146 -10.98 -11.14 -14.93
N ASN A 147 -11.41 -10.66 -16.10
CA ASN A 147 -12.79 -10.74 -16.55
C ASN A 147 -13.00 -12.11 -17.21
N MET A 148 -13.54 -13.07 -16.45
CA MET A 148 -13.67 -14.46 -16.91
C MET A 148 -14.60 -14.60 -18.11
N ASP A 149 -15.57 -13.72 -18.31
CA ASP A 149 -16.45 -13.72 -19.47
C ASP A 149 -15.69 -13.42 -20.76
N LEU A 150 -14.70 -12.51 -20.70
CA LEU A 150 -13.79 -12.25 -21.82
C LEU A 150 -12.74 -13.36 -21.94
N MET A 151 -12.19 -13.87 -20.82
CA MET A 151 -11.22 -14.96 -20.82
C MET A 151 -11.79 -16.24 -21.45
N ALA A 152 -13.07 -16.49 -21.29
CA ALA A 152 -13.76 -17.64 -21.90
C ALA A 152 -13.68 -17.60 -23.45
N LYS A 153 -13.55 -16.45 -24.09
CA LYS A 153 -13.35 -16.33 -25.53
C LYS A 153 -12.02 -16.91 -26.01
N ALA A 154 -11.00 -16.94 -25.13
CA ALA A 154 -9.73 -17.63 -25.37
C ALA A 154 -9.71 -19.08 -24.90
N GLY A 155 -10.87 -19.63 -24.46
CA GLY A 155 -11.01 -21.00 -23.94
C GLY A 155 -10.59 -21.15 -22.47
N ILE A 156 -10.40 -20.05 -21.73
CA ILE A 156 -10.04 -20.04 -20.31
C ILE A 156 -11.32 -19.85 -19.49
N THR A 157 -11.78 -20.94 -18.84
CA THR A 157 -13.08 -20.98 -18.13
C THR A 157 -12.96 -21.25 -16.64
N SER A 158 -11.74 -21.47 -16.13
CA SER A 158 -11.46 -21.66 -14.70
C SER A 158 -10.17 -20.95 -14.29
N THR A 159 -10.01 -20.68 -13.01
CA THR A 159 -8.81 -20.03 -12.46
C THR A 159 -7.54 -20.87 -12.64
N ASP A 160 -7.64 -22.19 -12.67
CA ASP A 160 -6.49 -23.07 -12.88
C ASP A 160 -5.86 -22.95 -14.28
N GLN A 161 -6.61 -22.39 -15.23
CA GLN A 161 -6.18 -22.15 -16.62
C GLN A 161 -5.63 -20.73 -16.83
N LEU A 162 -5.65 -19.87 -15.81
CA LEU A 162 -5.13 -18.52 -15.91
C LEU A 162 -3.61 -18.55 -16.14
N PRO A 163 -3.07 -17.58 -16.88
CA PRO A 163 -1.64 -17.53 -17.19
C PRO A 163 -0.80 -17.36 -15.94
N LYS A 164 0.28 -18.13 -15.82
CA LYS A 164 1.21 -18.14 -14.69
C LYS A 164 2.55 -17.50 -15.04
N THR A 165 2.82 -17.33 -16.33
CA THR A 165 4.03 -16.67 -16.82
C THR A 165 3.68 -15.51 -17.74
N TRP A 166 4.61 -14.56 -17.86
CA TRP A 166 4.44 -13.44 -18.79
C TRP A 166 4.38 -13.87 -20.25
N ASP A 167 5.01 -14.97 -20.59
CA ASP A 167 4.92 -15.56 -21.92
C ASP A 167 3.50 -16.09 -22.19
N GLU A 168 2.91 -16.79 -21.22
CA GLU A 168 1.52 -17.23 -21.32
C GLU A 168 0.52 -16.07 -21.38
N VAL A 169 0.81 -14.95 -20.67
CA VAL A 169 -0.01 -13.72 -20.78
C VAL A 169 0.02 -13.18 -22.21
N ALA A 170 1.20 -13.10 -22.82
CA ALA A 170 1.34 -12.65 -24.20
C ALA A 170 0.58 -13.57 -25.18
N ASP A 171 0.68 -14.89 -25.00
CA ASP A 171 -0.04 -15.88 -25.81
C ASP A 171 -1.57 -15.77 -25.65
N VAL A 172 -2.05 -15.52 -24.43
CA VAL A 172 -3.47 -15.26 -24.15
C VAL A 172 -3.94 -13.99 -24.84
N CYS A 173 -3.13 -12.93 -24.84
CA CYS A 173 -3.45 -11.71 -25.58
C CYS A 173 -3.68 -11.96 -27.07
N VAL A 174 -2.83 -12.78 -27.71
CA VAL A 174 -3.00 -13.15 -29.14
C VAL A 174 -4.33 -13.89 -29.33
N LYS A 175 -4.61 -14.93 -28.52
CA LYS A 175 -5.87 -15.69 -28.60
C LYS A 175 -7.11 -14.81 -28.41
N LEU A 176 -7.05 -13.87 -27.48
CA LEU A 176 -8.15 -12.94 -27.22
C LEU A 176 -8.38 -11.98 -28.40
N LYS A 177 -7.30 -11.46 -29.01
CA LYS A 177 -7.39 -10.64 -30.24
C LYS A 177 -8.01 -11.41 -31.40
N ASP A 178 -7.58 -12.67 -31.62
CA ASP A 178 -8.13 -13.55 -32.65
C ASP A 178 -9.61 -13.83 -32.41
N ALA A 179 -10.05 -13.85 -31.14
CA ALA A 179 -11.45 -13.98 -30.73
C ALA A 179 -12.24 -12.67 -30.73
N GLY A 180 -11.64 -11.57 -31.24
CA GLY A 180 -12.30 -10.25 -31.37
C GLY A 180 -12.31 -9.40 -30.11
N VAL A 181 -11.50 -9.69 -29.10
CA VAL A 181 -11.29 -8.80 -27.94
C VAL A 181 -10.27 -7.73 -28.33
N ARG A 182 -10.73 -6.49 -28.41
CA ARG A 182 -9.91 -5.39 -28.95
C ARG A 182 -8.70 -5.03 -28.10
N THR A 183 -8.87 -5.07 -26.79
CA THR A 183 -7.81 -4.75 -25.83
C THR A 183 -7.76 -5.86 -24.78
N PRO A 184 -6.93 -6.89 -24.97
CA PRO A 184 -6.88 -8.04 -24.06
C PRO A 184 -6.41 -7.69 -22.65
N MET A 185 -5.44 -6.79 -22.53
CA MET A 185 -4.76 -6.51 -21.28
C MET A 185 -4.53 -5.02 -21.10
N ILE A 186 -4.58 -4.60 -19.85
CA ILE A 186 -4.07 -3.31 -19.41
C ILE A 186 -3.21 -3.50 -18.16
N TRP A 187 -2.16 -2.71 -18.05
CA TRP A 187 -1.23 -2.75 -16.91
C TRP A 187 -1.08 -1.37 -16.31
N GLY A 188 -1.12 -1.28 -14.99
CA GLY A 188 -0.87 -0.03 -14.26
C GLY A 188 0.63 0.31 -14.20
N TRP A 189 1.29 0.41 -15.36
CA TRP A 189 2.73 0.60 -15.47
C TRP A 189 3.23 1.86 -14.74
N ASN A 190 2.44 2.90 -14.71
CA ASN A 190 2.73 4.19 -14.07
C ASN A 190 2.24 4.28 -12.62
N ILE A 191 2.04 3.15 -11.95
CA ILE A 191 1.72 3.15 -10.52
C ILE A 191 2.89 3.72 -9.72
N THR A 192 2.60 4.45 -8.65
CA THR A 192 3.55 5.24 -7.85
C THR A 192 4.88 4.51 -7.59
N GLY A 193 6.00 5.27 -7.61
CA GLY A 193 7.33 4.78 -7.23
C GLY A 193 7.92 3.69 -8.14
N ASN A 194 7.53 3.63 -9.42
CA ASN A 194 7.98 2.61 -10.40
C ASN A 194 7.75 1.17 -9.91
N TRP A 195 6.66 0.97 -9.19
CA TRP A 195 6.40 -0.25 -8.45
C TRP A 195 6.37 -1.52 -9.32
N PHE A 196 5.82 -1.43 -10.54
CA PHE A 196 5.79 -2.58 -11.44
C PHE A 196 7.15 -2.90 -12.08
N LEU A 197 8.01 -1.90 -12.32
CA LEU A 197 9.40 -2.16 -12.72
C LEU A 197 10.13 -2.90 -11.59
N GLN A 198 9.95 -2.45 -10.35
CA GLN A 198 10.49 -3.16 -9.18
C GLN A 198 9.90 -4.57 -9.03
N ALA A 199 8.62 -4.78 -9.37
CA ALA A 199 8.03 -6.11 -9.33
C ALA A 199 8.70 -7.07 -10.34
N LEU A 200 9.01 -6.61 -11.55
CA LEU A 200 9.74 -7.42 -12.52
C LEU A 200 11.18 -7.70 -12.11
N MET A 201 11.84 -6.76 -11.43
CA MET A 201 13.18 -6.98 -10.86
C MET A 201 13.12 -8.01 -9.73
N TRP A 202 12.23 -7.83 -8.74
CA TRP A 202 12.06 -8.77 -7.63
C TRP A 202 11.59 -10.17 -8.06
N THR A 203 10.84 -10.27 -9.17
CA THR A 203 10.48 -11.57 -9.76
C THR A 203 11.72 -12.43 -10.05
N GLN A 204 12.89 -11.81 -10.22
CA GLN A 204 14.18 -12.43 -10.49
C GLN A 204 15.11 -12.43 -9.27
N ASP A 205 14.59 -12.14 -8.06
CA ASP A 205 15.35 -11.95 -6.83
C ASP A 205 16.40 -10.83 -6.92
N LYS A 206 16.12 -9.82 -7.74
CA LYS A 206 17.03 -8.69 -7.96
C LYS A 206 16.38 -7.40 -7.47
N PRO A 207 16.93 -6.72 -6.45
CA PRO A 207 16.47 -5.40 -6.07
C PRO A 207 16.82 -4.37 -7.15
N ILE A 208 16.04 -3.29 -7.26
CA ILE A 208 16.38 -2.19 -8.16
C ILE A 208 17.52 -1.31 -7.61
N MET A 209 17.70 -1.32 -6.29
CA MET A 209 18.79 -0.67 -5.57
C MET A 209 19.54 -1.68 -4.69
N ALA A 210 20.86 -1.62 -4.67
CA ALA A 210 21.72 -2.31 -3.71
C ALA A 210 22.57 -1.27 -2.96
N GLY A 211 22.07 -0.81 -1.82
CA GLY A 211 22.57 0.41 -1.18
C GLY A 211 22.33 1.62 -2.10
N ASN A 212 23.40 2.31 -2.49
CA ASN A 212 23.33 3.43 -3.45
C ASN A 212 23.52 3.00 -4.92
N ASP A 213 23.78 1.71 -5.18
CA ASP A 213 24.02 1.22 -6.53
C ASP A 213 22.72 0.89 -7.24
N PHE A 214 22.46 1.52 -8.36
CA PHE A 214 21.30 1.25 -9.21
C PHE A 214 21.53 -0.02 -10.02
N GLN A 215 20.60 -0.98 -9.96
CA GLN A 215 20.79 -2.34 -10.49
C GLN A 215 20.10 -2.60 -11.84
N LEU A 216 19.65 -1.56 -12.52
CA LEU A 216 19.00 -1.75 -13.82
C LEU A 216 20.00 -2.16 -14.93
N ASP A 217 21.31 -1.85 -14.81
CA ASP A 217 22.38 -2.22 -15.74
C ASP A 217 22.78 -3.71 -15.68
N THR A 218 21.84 -4.57 -15.35
CA THR A 218 22.05 -6.01 -15.18
C THR A 218 21.24 -6.80 -16.20
N PRO A 219 21.58 -8.09 -16.47
CA PRO A 219 20.75 -8.94 -17.31
C PRO A 219 19.29 -9.03 -16.84
N GLU A 220 19.05 -8.93 -15.53
CA GLU A 220 17.71 -8.93 -14.94
C GLU A 220 16.97 -7.64 -15.29
N GLY A 221 17.66 -6.48 -15.27
CA GLY A 221 17.09 -5.20 -15.71
C GLY A 221 16.69 -5.23 -17.19
N LEU A 222 17.57 -5.72 -18.05
CA LEU A 222 17.26 -5.89 -19.47
C LEU A 222 16.10 -6.86 -19.70
N THR A 223 16.02 -7.93 -18.91
CA THR A 223 14.90 -8.89 -18.96
C THR A 223 13.59 -8.22 -18.54
N ALA A 224 13.60 -7.37 -17.50
CA ALA A 224 12.43 -6.62 -17.08
C ALA A 224 11.89 -5.70 -18.19
N LEU A 225 12.78 -4.90 -18.82
CA LEU A 225 12.41 -4.00 -19.91
C LEU A 225 11.88 -4.76 -21.14
N ASN A 226 12.55 -5.86 -21.54
CA ASN A 226 12.09 -6.72 -22.64
C ASN A 226 10.73 -7.38 -22.34
N THR A 227 10.47 -7.75 -21.08
CA THR A 227 9.18 -8.31 -20.67
C THR A 227 8.08 -7.25 -20.83
N MET A 228 8.33 -6.02 -20.39
CA MET A 228 7.39 -4.91 -20.57
C MET A 228 7.10 -4.68 -22.05
N LYS A 229 8.15 -4.54 -22.88
CA LYS A 229 8.02 -4.37 -24.34
C LYS A 229 7.18 -5.50 -24.97
N LYS A 230 7.50 -6.76 -24.64
CA LYS A 230 6.77 -7.93 -25.15
C LYS A 230 5.29 -7.86 -24.85
N LEU A 231 4.92 -7.57 -23.61
CA LEU A 231 3.53 -7.50 -23.17
C LEU A 231 2.79 -6.35 -23.84
N PHE A 232 3.38 -5.14 -23.84
CA PHE A 232 2.73 -3.97 -24.44
C PHE A 232 2.46 -4.18 -25.94
N ARG A 233 3.40 -4.79 -26.67
CA ARG A 233 3.25 -5.09 -28.10
C ARG A 233 2.29 -6.24 -28.36
N SER A 234 2.43 -7.37 -27.65
CA SER A 234 1.60 -8.55 -27.89
C SER A 234 0.12 -8.31 -27.58
N CYS A 235 -0.16 -7.45 -26.60
CA CYS A 235 -1.50 -7.13 -26.14
C CYS A 235 -2.10 -5.85 -26.77
N ASP A 236 -1.38 -5.14 -27.64
CA ASP A 236 -1.77 -3.82 -28.18
C ASP A 236 -2.24 -2.88 -27.07
N MET A 237 -1.44 -2.80 -25.99
CA MET A 237 -1.83 -2.12 -24.78
C MET A 237 -1.88 -0.61 -25.00
N PRO A 238 -3.02 0.06 -24.70
CA PRO A 238 -3.12 1.51 -24.82
C PRO A 238 -2.35 2.21 -23.71
N ASN A 239 -1.79 3.39 -24.00
CA ASN A 239 -1.27 4.29 -22.97
C ASN A 239 -2.44 5.00 -22.29
N LEU A 240 -2.76 4.59 -21.08
CA LEU A 240 -3.84 5.17 -20.29
C LEU A 240 -3.31 5.62 -18.93
N GLU A 241 -3.88 6.71 -18.46
CA GLU A 241 -3.70 7.15 -17.08
C GLU A 241 -4.31 6.15 -16.08
N LEU A 242 -3.76 6.07 -14.86
CA LEU A 242 -4.20 5.13 -13.82
C LEU A 242 -5.72 5.11 -13.60
N LYS A 243 -6.33 6.29 -13.54
CA LYS A 243 -7.79 6.42 -13.36
C LYS A 243 -8.58 5.84 -14.52
N GLY A 244 -8.11 6.07 -15.76
CA GLY A 244 -8.71 5.52 -16.97
C GLY A 244 -8.55 4.00 -17.05
N THR A 245 -7.39 3.49 -16.63
CA THR A 245 -7.08 2.06 -16.57
C THR A 245 -8.07 1.29 -15.68
N LEU A 246 -8.26 1.75 -14.44
CA LEU A 246 -9.20 1.11 -13.51
C LEU A 246 -10.66 1.23 -13.97
N ALA A 247 -11.06 2.40 -14.47
CA ALA A 247 -12.42 2.62 -14.96
C ALA A 247 -12.74 1.73 -16.18
N GLY A 248 -11.80 1.59 -17.12
CA GLY A 248 -11.97 0.73 -18.30
C GLY A 248 -12.07 -0.74 -17.94
N PHE A 249 -11.23 -1.23 -17.00
CA PHE A 249 -11.37 -2.60 -16.53
C PHE A 249 -12.71 -2.84 -15.83
N ALA A 250 -13.12 -1.93 -14.95
CA ALA A 250 -14.41 -2.02 -14.28
C ALA A 250 -15.60 -1.95 -15.26
N ALA A 251 -15.48 -1.22 -16.37
CA ALA A 251 -16.47 -1.20 -17.44
C ALA A 251 -16.53 -2.50 -18.25
N GLY A 252 -15.52 -3.38 -18.13
CA GLY A 252 -15.44 -4.65 -18.86
C GLY A 252 -14.73 -4.52 -20.22
N ASP A 253 -13.98 -3.44 -20.46
CA ASP A 253 -13.27 -3.21 -21.72
C ASP A 253 -12.04 -4.10 -21.90
N PHE A 254 -11.46 -4.60 -20.78
CA PHE A 254 -10.25 -5.42 -20.74
C PHE A 254 -10.50 -6.82 -20.16
N ALA A 255 -9.84 -7.83 -20.69
CA ALA A 255 -9.91 -9.19 -20.15
C ALA A 255 -8.99 -9.39 -18.94
N MET A 256 -7.83 -8.72 -18.95
CA MET A 256 -6.82 -8.80 -17.90
C MET A 256 -6.39 -7.41 -17.45
N LEU A 257 -6.26 -7.23 -16.14
CA LEU A 257 -5.64 -6.06 -15.54
C LEU A 257 -4.56 -6.53 -14.57
N TYR A 258 -3.34 -6.02 -14.69
CA TYR A 258 -2.32 -6.21 -13.67
C TYR A 258 -2.20 -4.94 -12.83
N TRP A 259 -2.43 -5.09 -11.54
CA TRP A 259 -2.55 -3.98 -10.60
C TRP A 259 -2.22 -4.40 -9.17
N SER A 260 -2.16 -3.42 -8.27
CA SER A 260 -2.12 -3.63 -6.83
C SER A 260 -3.42 -4.24 -6.31
N THR A 261 -3.33 -5.11 -5.31
CA THR A 261 -4.52 -5.61 -4.58
C THR A 261 -5.39 -4.50 -4.00
N SER A 262 -4.82 -3.30 -3.77
CA SER A 262 -5.55 -2.12 -3.24
C SER A 262 -6.79 -1.74 -4.05
N ALA A 263 -6.78 -2.00 -5.37
CA ALA A 263 -7.89 -1.66 -6.25
C ALA A 263 -9.11 -2.59 -6.10
N LEU A 264 -8.96 -3.77 -5.50
CA LEU A 264 -9.99 -4.82 -5.53
C LEU A 264 -11.33 -4.32 -5.01
N GLY A 265 -11.36 -3.69 -3.85
CA GLY A 265 -12.61 -3.16 -3.28
C GLY A 265 -13.29 -2.12 -4.17
N THR A 266 -12.52 -1.30 -4.87
CA THR A 266 -13.07 -0.34 -5.84
C THR A 266 -13.61 -1.05 -7.08
N VAL A 267 -12.86 -1.98 -7.65
CA VAL A 267 -13.29 -2.76 -8.81
C VAL A 267 -14.57 -3.54 -8.48
N GLU A 268 -14.64 -4.23 -7.35
CA GLU A 268 -15.84 -4.98 -6.91
C GLU A 268 -17.10 -4.10 -6.81
N ARG A 269 -16.93 -2.86 -6.34
CA ARG A 269 -18.07 -1.93 -6.21
C ARG A 269 -18.52 -1.27 -7.51
N THR A 270 -17.62 -1.12 -8.48
CA THR A 270 -17.86 -0.31 -9.69
C THR A 270 -17.92 -1.12 -10.97
N LYS A 271 -17.52 -2.41 -10.93
CA LYS A 271 -17.50 -3.25 -12.12
C LYS A 271 -18.88 -3.45 -12.74
N ALA A 272 -18.89 -3.61 -14.06
CA ALA A 272 -20.04 -4.12 -14.80
C ALA A 272 -20.35 -5.58 -14.38
N ASP A 273 -21.43 -6.13 -14.88
CA ASP A 273 -21.85 -7.51 -14.56
C ASP A 273 -21.00 -8.52 -15.35
N PHE A 274 -19.85 -8.90 -14.76
CA PHE A 274 -18.98 -10.00 -15.25
C PHE A 274 -18.38 -10.77 -14.08
N ASP A 275 -17.97 -12.03 -14.30
CA ASP A 275 -17.26 -12.83 -13.30
C ASP A 275 -15.84 -12.32 -13.12
N LEU A 276 -15.57 -11.65 -11.99
CA LEU A 276 -14.26 -11.14 -11.59
C LEU A 276 -13.49 -12.19 -10.80
N ARG A 277 -12.28 -12.51 -11.24
CA ARG A 277 -11.32 -13.30 -10.48
C ARG A 277 -10.01 -12.56 -10.32
N THR A 278 -9.32 -12.81 -9.20
CA THR A 278 -7.93 -12.44 -9.02
C THR A 278 -7.06 -13.70 -9.01
N HIS A 279 -5.83 -13.55 -9.44
CA HIS A 279 -4.82 -14.60 -9.40
C HIS A 279 -3.45 -14.01 -9.06
N GLU A 280 -2.54 -14.88 -8.64
CA GLU A 280 -1.17 -14.53 -8.32
C GLU A 280 -0.50 -13.82 -9.51
N PHE A 281 0.48 -12.98 -9.20
CA PHE A 281 1.25 -12.23 -10.21
C PHE A 281 2.10 -13.21 -11.03
N PRO A 282 2.12 -13.10 -12.36
CA PRO A 282 2.89 -14.02 -13.19
C PRO A 282 4.39 -13.92 -12.95
N GLY A 283 5.07 -15.06 -13.07
CA GLY A 283 6.53 -15.12 -13.07
C GLY A 283 7.12 -15.06 -14.47
N LEU A 284 8.46 -15.08 -14.54
CA LEU A 284 9.19 -15.35 -15.80
C LEU A 284 9.23 -16.84 -16.13
N THR A 285 9.04 -17.69 -15.14
CA THR A 285 8.98 -19.15 -15.25
C THR A 285 7.73 -19.69 -14.57
N ALA A 286 7.41 -20.97 -14.82
CA ALA A 286 6.27 -21.64 -14.22
C ALA A 286 6.35 -21.79 -12.69
N ASP A 287 7.52 -21.59 -12.10
CA ASP A 287 7.72 -21.60 -10.63
C ASP A 287 7.17 -20.32 -9.98
N GLY A 288 6.78 -19.33 -10.80
CA GLY A 288 6.27 -18.03 -10.35
C GLY A 288 7.36 -17.02 -10.01
N PRO A 289 6.99 -15.88 -9.42
CA PRO A 289 7.94 -14.85 -8.97
C PRO A 289 8.71 -15.33 -7.72
N ILE A 290 10.00 -14.92 -7.60
CA ILE A 290 10.82 -15.20 -6.41
C ILE A 290 10.53 -14.19 -5.32
N GLY A 291 10.24 -12.94 -5.68
CA GLY A 291 9.85 -11.88 -4.78
C GLY A 291 8.90 -10.89 -5.44
N LEU A 292 8.19 -10.11 -4.63
CA LEU A 292 7.27 -9.06 -5.07
C LEU A 292 7.35 -7.86 -4.11
N PRO A 293 7.38 -6.63 -4.61
CA PRO A 293 7.49 -5.46 -3.74
C PRO A 293 6.20 -5.27 -2.95
N ALA A 294 6.32 -4.99 -1.66
CA ALA A 294 5.21 -4.51 -0.86
C ALA A 294 4.76 -3.13 -1.39
N GLY A 295 3.47 -2.92 -1.52
CA GLY A 295 2.90 -1.58 -1.66
C GLY A 295 2.11 -1.24 -0.40
N GLY A 296 1.69 0.02 -0.28
CA GLY A 296 0.87 0.45 0.83
C GLY A 296 1.54 1.44 1.76
N ASN A 297 1.13 1.45 3.03
CA ASN A 297 1.55 2.46 3.99
C ASN A 297 1.76 1.91 5.39
N ALA A 298 2.48 2.70 6.19
CA ALA A 298 2.65 2.50 7.62
C ALA A 298 2.18 3.74 8.39
N ALA A 299 1.75 3.51 9.62
CA ALA A 299 1.50 4.56 10.60
C ALA A 299 2.82 4.94 11.27
N VAL A 300 3.17 6.21 11.20
CA VAL A 300 4.43 6.78 11.70
C VAL A 300 4.12 7.86 12.75
N LEU A 301 4.81 7.79 13.87
CA LEU A 301 4.75 8.80 14.92
C LEU A 301 5.70 9.95 14.58
N VAL A 302 5.14 11.17 14.39
CA VAL A 302 5.91 12.36 13.99
C VAL A 302 5.67 13.57 14.90
N SER A 303 4.96 13.38 16.01
CA SER A 303 4.52 14.43 16.94
C SER A 303 5.64 15.35 17.39
N ASP A 304 5.40 16.66 17.33
CA ASP A 304 6.26 17.68 17.94
C ASP A 304 6.08 17.78 19.47
N SER A 305 5.06 17.11 20.03
CA SER A 305 4.77 17.11 21.46
C SER A 305 5.77 16.27 22.25
N ASP A 306 6.20 16.80 23.40
CA ASP A 306 6.91 16.04 24.43
C ASP A 306 6.02 15.68 25.62
N ASP A 307 4.71 15.96 25.56
CA ASP A 307 3.76 15.53 26.58
C ASP A 307 3.56 14.01 26.53
N PRO A 308 3.94 13.26 27.59
CA PRO A 308 3.80 11.81 27.62
C PRO A 308 2.35 11.33 27.41
N LYS A 309 1.34 12.14 27.74
CA LYS A 309 -0.07 11.79 27.53
C LYS A 309 -0.42 11.80 26.03
N VAL A 310 0.04 12.83 25.30
CA VAL A 310 -0.16 12.93 23.85
C VAL A 310 0.55 11.80 23.15
N LEU A 311 1.83 11.57 23.49
CA LEU A 311 2.61 10.48 22.90
C LEU A 311 1.99 9.09 23.18
N LYS A 312 1.50 8.86 24.39
CA LYS A 312 0.81 7.61 24.74
C LYS A 312 -0.52 7.45 23.99
N ALA A 313 -1.28 8.51 23.81
CA ALA A 313 -2.52 8.50 23.03
C ALA A 313 -2.23 8.23 21.53
N ALA A 314 -1.21 8.87 20.97
CA ALA A 314 -0.77 8.64 19.60
C ALA A 314 -0.31 7.19 19.38
N TRP A 315 0.48 6.62 20.30
CA TRP A 315 0.85 5.21 20.28
C TRP A 315 -0.38 4.29 20.37
N THR A 316 -1.31 4.59 21.25
CA THR A 316 -2.54 3.80 21.43
C THR A 316 -3.36 3.76 20.14
N TRP A 317 -3.51 4.89 19.45
CA TRP A 317 -4.17 4.98 18.15
C TRP A 317 -3.41 4.18 17.08
N LEU A 318 -2.13 4.45 16.94
CA LEU A 318 -1.25 3.81 15.95
C LEU A 318 -1.28 2.28 16.08
N LYS A 319 -1.14 1.76 17.31
CA LYS A 319 -1.22 0.33 17.60
C LYS A 319 -2.62 -0.24 17.31
N TYR A 320 -3.68 0.49 17.67
CA TYR A 320 -5.05 0.01 17.47
C TYR A 320 -5.39 -0.19 16.00
N ILE A 321 -5.03 0.76 15.12
CA ILE A 321 -5.34 0.66 13.71
C ILE A 321 -4.51 -0.42 12.99
N THR A 322 -3.33 -0.77 13.50
CA THR A 322 -2.41 -1.74 12.89
C THR A 322 -2.52 -3.15 13.47
N SER A 323 -3.40 -3.40 14.44
CA SER A 323 -3.56 -4.71 15.07
C SER A 323 -5.03 -5.11 15.26
N GLY A 324 -5.27 -6.40 15.45
CA GLY A 324 -6.57 -6.96 15.79
C GLY A 324 -7.73 -6.54 14.87
N GLU A 325 -8.84 -6.12 15.45
CA GLU A 325 -10.05 -5.70 14.71
C GLU A 325 -9.83 -4.41 13.92
N GLY A 326 -9.04 -3.46 14.43
CA GLY A 326 -8.72 -2.24 13.70
C GLY A 326 -8.03 -2.55 12.38
N ALA A 327 -6.99 -3.39 12.39
CA ALA A 327 -6.30 -3.84 11.20
C ALA A 327 -7.21 -4.65 10.26
N ALA A 328 -8.13 -5.46 10.78
CA ALA A 328 -9.04 -6.27 9.96
C ALA A 328 -9.99 -5.41 9.09
N GLU A 329 -10.34 -4.20 9.51
CA GLU A 329 -11.20 -3.30 8.71
C GLU A 329 -10.56 -2.89 7.38
N VAL A 330 -9.23 -2.88 7.30
CA VAL A 330 -8.51 -2.64 6.04
C VAL A 330 -8.90 -3.68 4.98
N ALA A 331 -8.86 -4.96 5.32
CA ALA A 331 -9.24 -6.02 4.37
C ALA A 331 -10.74 -6.01 4.04
N ARG A 332 -11.60 -5.69 5.02
CA ARG A 332 -13.04 -5.65 4.80
C ARG A 332 -13.48 -4.53 3.84
N THR A 333 -12.79 -3.40 3.89
CA THR A 333 -13.16 -2.18 3.16
C THR A 333 -12.37 -1.96 1.88
N THR A 334 -11.17 -2.52 1.77
CA THR A 334 -10.26 -2.35 0.64
C THR A 334 -9.83 -3.71 0.05
N GLY A 335 -8.78 -3.73 -0.73
CA GLY A 335 -8.09 -4.95 -1.17
C GLY A 335 -6.72 -5.13 -0.53
N TYR A 336 -6.36 -4.28 0.42
CA TYR A 336 -5.12 -4.41 1.18
C TYR A 336 -5.18 -5.57 2.17
N MET A 337 -4.00 -6.10 2.52
CA MET A 337 -3.82 -7.02 3.63
C MET A 337 -3.50 -6.24 4.91
N PRO A 338 -4.08 -6.60 6.06
CA PRO A 338 -3.56 -6.15 7.34
C PRO A 338 -2.19 -6.79 7.64
N PRO A 339 -1.27 -6.07 8.28
CA PRO A 339 0.08 -6.57 8.61
C PRO A 339 0.06 -7.61 9.73
N ASN A 340 -1.07 -7.80 10.36
CA ASN A 340 -1.23 -8.54 11.59
C ASN A 340 -1.67 -9.98 11.32
N LYS A 341 -0.87 -10.94 11.77
CA LYS A 341 -1.13 -12.38 11.59
C LYS A 341 -2.45 -12.80 12.25
N ALA A 342 -2.71 -12.32 13.46
CA ALA A 342 -3.95 -12.65 14.17
C ALA A 342 -5.18 -12.08 13.43
N ALA A 343 -5.09 -10.88 12.85
CA ALA A 343 -6.14 -10.32 11.99
C ALA A 343 -6.39 -11.22 10.77
N ASN A 344 -5.36 -11.66 10.07
CA ASN A 344 -5.48 -12.48 8.86
C ASN A 344 -5.98 -13.91 9.15
N GLU A 345 -5.35 -14.59 10.11
CA GLU A 345 -5.56 -16.03 10.34
C GLU A 345 -6.75 -16.34 11.27
N VAL A 346 -7.12 -15.40 12.13
CA VAL A 346 -8.20 -15.60 13.14
C VAL A 346 -9.41 -14.73 12.81
N VAL A 347 -9.24 -13.39 12.79
CA VAL A 347 -10.37 -12.46 12.64
C VAL A 347 -10.98 -12.54 11.24
N LEU A 348 -10.15 -12.67 10.21
CA LEU A 348 -10.55 -12.68 8.80
C LEU A 348 -10.65 -14.09 8.18
N ALA A 349 -10.40 -15.16 8.94
CA ALA A 349 -10.38 -16.53 8.39
C ALA A 349 -11.66 -16.90 7.63
N ASP A 350 -12.84 -16.63 8.19
CA ASP A 350 -14.11 -16.91 7.51
C ASP A 350 -14.45 -15.87 6.43
N PHE A 351 -13.96 -14.63 6.58
CA PHE A 351 -14.12 -13.60 5.58
C PHE A 351 -13.39 -13.98 4.28
N TYR A 352 -12.14 -14.43 4.34
CA TYR A 352 -11.38 -14.85 3.16
C TYR A 352 -12.01 -16.05 2.46
N LYS A 353 -12.53 -17.05 3.19
CA LYS A 353 -13.27 -18.18 2.58
C LYS A 353 -14.47 -17.73 1.75
N GLN A 354 -15.14 -16.64 2.17
CA GLN A 354 -16.29 -16.08 1.47
C GLN A 354 -15.89 -15.08 0.38
N ASN A 355 -14.65 -14.59 0.39
CA ASN A 355 -14.11 -13.57 -0.51
C ASN A 355 -12.76 -14.03 -1.10
N PRO A 356 -12.75 -15.09 -1.96
CA PRO A 356 -11.50 -15.70 -2.45
C PRO A 356 -10.60 -14.73 -3.22
N ASN A 357 -11.16 -13.71 -3.87
CA ASN A 357 -10.37 -12.69 -4.54
C ASN A 357 -9.49 -11.89 -3.56
N LYS A 358 -9.93 -11.71 -2.33
CA LYS A 358 -9.15 -11.00 -1.29
C LYS A 358 -8.06 -11.87 -0.66
N GLU A 359 -8.19 -13.20 -0.77
CA GLU A 359 -7.20 -14.15 -0.27
C GLU A 359 -5.93 -14.20 -1.14
N THR A 360 -6.03 -13.84 -2.44
CA THR A 360 -4.90 -13.90 -3.37
C THR A 360 -3.66 -13.18 -2.86
N ALA A 361 -3.84 -11.99 -2.26
CA ALA A 361 -2.72 -11.25 -1.66
C ALA A 361 -2.06 -12.03 -0.51
N VAL A 362 -2.87 -12.65 0.35
CA VAL A 362 -2.37 -13.41 1.52
C VAL A 362 -1.56 -14.63 1.08
N ARG A 363 -1.96 -15.30 0.01
CA ARG A 363 -1.20 -16.44 -0.55
C ARG A 363 0.18 -16.03 -1.06
N GLN A 364 0.35 -14.79 -1.54
CA GLN A 364 1.63 -14.24 -2.01
C GLN A 364 2.52 -13.65 -0.89
N LEU A 365 2.05 -13.65 0.36
CA LEU A 365 2.79 -13.09 1.49
C LEU A 365 4.24 -13.61 1.63
N PRO A 366 4.56 -14.90 1.35
CA PRO A 366 5.94 -15.39 1.39
C PRO A 366 6.88 -14.73 0.37
N LEU A 367 6.32 -14.09 -0.66
CA LEU A 367 7.08 -13.39 -1.72
C LEU A 367 7.37 -11.93 -1.38
N LEU A 368 6.88 -11.43 -0.25
CA LEU A 368 7.00 -10.04 0.13
C LEU A 368 8.46 -9.59 0.17
N ARG A 369 8.74 -8.46 -0.49
CA ARG A 369 10.00 -7.73 -0.47
C ARG A 369 9.72 -6.27 -0.19
N GLU A 370 10.75 -5.52 0.17
CA GLU A 370 10.64 -4.08 0.35
C GLU A 370 10.22 -3.37 -0.96
N TRP A 371 9.51 -2.27 -0.81
CA TRP A 371 9.33 -1.29 -1.86
C TRP A 371 10.44 -0.26 -1.72
N GLN A 372 11.43 -0.36 -2.59
CA GLN A 372 12.64 0.43 -2.47
C GLN A 372 12.41 1.90 -2.82
N ALA A 373 12.93 2.78 -1.97
CA ALA A 373 13.11 4.19 -2.28
C ALA A 373 14.41 4.39 -3.06
N TYR A 374 14.48 5.49 -3.81
CA TYR A 374 15.74 5.95 -4.39
C TYR A 374 16.40 6.89 -3.39
N PRO A 375 17.68 6.65 -3.03
CA PRO A 375 18.36 7.41 -1.98
C PRO A 375 18.66 8.86 -2.38
N GLY A 376 18.85 9.71 -1.39
CA GLY A 376 19.18 11.13 -1.58
C GLY A 376 17.97 12.03 -1.86
N ASP A 377 18.24 13.28 -2.14
CA ASP A 377 17.20 14.32 -2.31
C ASP A 377 16.50 14.26 -3.68
N ASN A 378 17.07 13.50 -4.64
CA ASN A 378 16.57 13.40 -6.02
C ASN A 378 15.66 12.20 -6.29
N GLY A 379 15.22 11.44 -5.27
CA GLY A 379 14.45 10.20 -5.46
C GLY A 379 13.17 10.36 -6.29
N LEU A 380 12.52 11.54 -6.27
CA LEU A 380 11.38 11.84 -7.14
C LEU A 380 11.79 12.06 -8.59
N ALA A 381 12.95 12.69 -8.83
CA ALA A 381 13.49 12.86 -10.18
C ALA A 381 13.85 11.50 -10.79
N VAL A 382 14.50 10.61 -10.03
CA VAL A 382 14.75 9.23 -10.46
C VAL A 382 13.44 8.51 -10.82
N THR A 383 12.41 8.66 -10.00
CA THR A 383 11.09 8.07 -10.29
C THR A 383 10.55 8.56 -11.63
N GLN A 384 10.71 9.86 -11.93
CA GLN A 384 10.21 10.45 -13.17
C GLN A 384 10.99 9.94 -14.39
N VAL A 385 12.32 9.89 -14.35
CA VAL A 385 13.16 9.32 -15.42
C VAL A 385 12.69 7.92 -15.79
N LEU A 386 12.44 7.06 -14.80
CA LEU A 386 11.99 5.70 -15.04
C LEU A 386 10.54 5.63 -15.56
N TYR A 387 9.68 6.60 -15.24
CA TYR A 387 8.35 6.70 -15.84
C TYR A 387 8.45 7.09 -17.32
N ASP A 388 9.26 8.08 -17.65
CA ASP A 388 9.42 8.56 -19.02
C ASP A 388 9.96 7.44 -19.92
N GLY A 389 10.98 6.70 -19.46
CA GLY A 389 11.49 5.53 -20.19
C GLY A 389 10.45 4.42 -20.36
N THR A 390 9.67 4.12 -19.31
CA THR A 390 8.59 3.12 -19.39
C THR A 390 7.47 3.57 -20.35
N GLU A 391 7.09 4.85 -20.32
CA GLU A 391 6.14 5.41 -21.27
C GLU A 391 6.63 5.30 -22.70
N GLY A 392 7.91 5.53 -22.94
CA GLY A 392 8.55 5.34 -24.25
C GLY A 392 8.43 3.90 -24.76
N ILE A 393 8.49 2.88 -23.88
CA ILE A 393 8.19 1.49 -24.25
C ILE A 393 6.71 1.33 -24.66
N VAL A 394 5.80 1.88 -23.87
CA VAL A 394 4.34 1.78 -24.12
C VAL A 394 3.95 2.45 -25.43
N THR A 395 4.47 3.64 -25.69
CA THR A 395 4.18 4.44 -26.89
C THR A 395 4.91 3.92 -28.14
N GLY A 396 5.99 3.15 -27.96
CA GLY A 396 6.80 2.62 -29.03
C GLY A 396 7.89 3.56 -29.50
N GLU A 397 8.28 4.50 -28.68
CA GLU A 397 9.42 5.37 -28.91
C GLU A 397 10.74 4.58 -28.86
N TYR A 398 10.84 3.66 -27.90
CA TYR A 398 11.99 2.77 -27.77
C TYR A 398 11.72 1.37 -28.35
N ASP A 399 12.58 0.95 -29.26
CA ASP A 399 12.60 -0.41 -29.82
C ASP A 399 13.81 -1.24 -29.37
N ASP A 400 14.92 -0.60 -29.01
CA ASP A 400 16.08 -1.28 -28.43
C ASP A 400 16.07 -1.11 -26.90
N MET A 401 15.84 -2.22 -26.19
CA MET A 401 15.79 -2.20 -24.73
C MET A 401 17.18 -2.12 -24.10
N GLN A 402 18.24 -2.45 -24.84
CA GLN A 402 19.60 -2.25 -24.34
C GLN A 402 19.98 -0.77 -24.41
N GLU A 403 19.66 -0.08 -25.50
CA GLU A 403 19.86 1.36 -25.63
C GLU A 403 19.09 2.12 -24.52
N LEU A 404 17.80 1.78 -24.31
CA LEU A 404 17.01 2.38 -23.24
C LEU A 404 17.61 2.08 -21.86
N GLN A 405 18.08 0.86 -21.60
CA GLN A 405 18.70 0.49 -20.33
C GLN A 405 19.94 1.35 -20.05
N GLU A 406 20.82 1.52 -21.04
CA GLU A 406 22.04 2.32 -20.93
C GLU A 406 21.69 3.80 -20.64
N GLU A 407 20.70 4.37 -21.35
CA GLU A 407 20.21 5.74 -21.14
C GLU A 407 19.65 5.93 -19.73
N LEU A 408 18.74 5.06 -19.29
CA LEU A 408 18.14 5.14 -17.95
C LEU A 408 19.17 5.01 -16.83
N VAL A 409 20.17 4.14 -17.01
CA VAL A 409 21.24 3.97 -16.03
C VAL A 409 22.10 5.23 -15.91
N GLU A 410 22.47 5.84 -17.04
CA GLU A 410 23.25 7.08 -17.07
C GLU A 410 22.48 8.22 -16.37
N GLU A 411 21.22 8.47 -16.75
CA GLU A 411 20.41 9.53 -16.17
C GLU A 411 20.15 9.33 -14.68
N VAL A 412 19.86 8.09 -14.25
CA VAL A 412 19.61 7.79 -12.84
C VAL A 412 20.88 7.93 -12.00
N GLN A 413 22.04 7.47 -12.49
CA GLN A 413 23.29 7.58 -11.75
C GLN A 413 23.71 9.04 -11.51
N ASP A 414 23.41 9.95 -12.44
CA ASP A 414 23.67 11.38 -12.27
C ASP A 414 22.80 12.02 -11.16
N LEU A 415 21.66 11.43 -10.86
CA LEU A 415 20.73 11.89 -9.82
C LEU A 415 21.00 11.29 -8.45
N LEU A 416 21.63 10.12 -8.37
CA LEU A 416 21.91 9.43 -7.12
C LEU A 416 23.10 10.04 -6.37
N PRO A 417 23.14 9.92 -5.02
CA PRO A 417 24.31 10.34 -4.26
C PRO A 417 25.57 9.62 -4.76
N SER A 418 26.64 10.37 -4.99
CA SER A 418 27.94 9.78 -5.33
C SER A 418 28.33 8.76 -4.26
N GLY A 419 28.68 7.55 -4.67
CA GLY A 419 29.05 6.48 -3.74
C GLY A 419 30.17 6.94 -2.80
N SER A 420 29.96 6.72 -1.49
CA SER A 420 30.97 6.96 -0.45
C SER A 420 31.80 5.71 -0.23
#